data_18c13e095a3e5e3383ad37b5e660453a
#
_entry.id   18c13e095a3e5e3383ad37b5e660453a
#
_cell.length_a   1.000
_cell.length_b   1.000
_cell.length_c   1.000
_cell.angle_alpha   90.00
_cell.angle_beta   90.00
_cell.angle_gamma   90.00
#
_symmetry.space_group_name_H-M   'P 1'
#
loop_
_entity.id
_entity.type
_entity.pdbx_description
1 polymer ?
#
loop_
_entity_poly.entity_id
_entity_poly.type
_entity_poly.pdbx_seq_one_letter_code
_entity_poly.pdbx_strand_id
1 'polypeptide(L)'
;MKVTYQQIDQSDTSVVVYARAQTDSVTNLIGYIAEYNEGDNQIAIHENGRMSIIQISEIITVEVQNKNLTITTTSNIFHVRGALSKMMEKLTQSFFAVVSQSATINLRYLDSLVASFSGTMTAHLKNGQQIAVSRRFVPLLRQRIKTLQAQK
;
A
#
# COMPACT_ATOMS: atom_id res chain seq x y z
N MET A 1 -1.16 -18.79 -10.32
CA MET A 1 -0.42 -19.20 -9.12
C MET A 1 -1.38 -19.32 -7.94
N LYS A 2 -1.26 -20.37 -7.16
CA LYS A 2 -2.03 -20.55 -5.93
C LYS A 2 -1.10 -20.44 -4.73
N VAL A 3 -1.49 -19.63 -3.74
CA VAL A 3 -0.76 -19.49 -2.49
C VAL A 3 -1.57 -20.18 -1.40
N THR A 4 -0.93 -21.07 -0.64
CA THR A 4 -1.58 -21.80 0.46
C THR A 4 -0.76 -21.65 1.72
N TYR A 5 -1.42 -21.38 2.85
CA TYR A 5 -0.82 -21.37 4.17
C TYR A 5 -1.15 -22.68 4.89
N GLN A 6 -0.15 -23.24 5.53
CA GLN A 6 -0.31 -24.38 6.43
C GLN A 6 0.52 -24.13 7.70
N GLN A 7 -0.14 -24.15 8.82
CA GLN A 7 0.56 -24.05 10.11
C GLN A 7 1.22 -25.39 10.45
N ILE A 8 2.49 -25.32 10.79
CA ILE A 8 3.28 -26.47 11.22
C ILE A 8 3.96 -26.17 12.56
N ASP A 9 4.26 -27.20 13.32
CA ASP A 9 4.92 -27.07 14.61
C ASP A 9 6.44 -27.01 14.44
N GLN A 10 6.92 -25.88 13.91
CA GLN A 10 8.34 -25.56 13.73
C GLN A 10 8.62 -24.14 14.19
N SER A 11 9.84 -23.91 14.65
CA SER A 11 10.27 -22.62 15.18
C SER A 11 10.46 -21.55 14.10
N ASP A 12 10.72 -21.97 12.86
CA ASP A 12 11.03 -21.06 11.75
C ASP A 12 9.99 -21.13 10.65
N THR A 13 9.74 -19.96 10.02
CA THR A 13 8.91 -19.88 8.83
C THR A 13 9.70 -20.39 7.62
N SER A 14 9.14 -21.35 6.89
CA SER A 14 9.71 -21.81 5.62
C SER A 14 8.70 -21.65 4.49
N VAL A 15 9.22 -21.36 3.29
CA VAL A 15 8.41 -21.27 2.07
C VAL A 15 8.95 -22.29 1.06
N VAL A 16 8.07 -23.13 0.54
CA VAL A 16 8.40 -24.13 -0.48
C VAL A 16 7.63 -23.81 -1.75
N VAL A 17 8.35 -23.70 -2.86
CA VAL A 17 7.76 -23.42 -4.16
C VAL A 17 7.69 -24.71 -4.98
N TYR A 18 6.49 -25.14 -5.32
CA TYR A 18 6.25 -26.31 -6.20
C TYR A 18 5.99 -25.82 -7.62
N ALA A 19 6.79 -26.25 -8.57
CA ALA A 19 6.63 -25.93 -9.98
C ALA A 19 7.00 -27.13 -10.85
N ARG A 20 6.42 -27.20 -12.05
CA ARG A 20 6.74 -28.29 -12.99
C ARG A 20 8.16 -28.20 -13.55
N ALA A 21 8.66 -26.98 -13.68
CA ALA A 21 10.01 -26.69 -14.15
C ALA A 21 10.54 -25.39 -13.53
N GLN A 22 11.84 -25.27 -13.46
CA GLN A 22 12.48 -24.03 -13.07
C GLN A 22 12.55 -23.08 -14.27
N THR A 23 11.58 -22.19 -14.36
CA THR A 23 11.51 -21.13 -15.37
C THR A 23 12.07 -19.82 -14.80
N ASP A 24 12.31 -18.82 -15.65
CA ASP A 24 12.73 -17.49 -15.20
C ASP A 24 11.71 -16.88 -14.23
N SER A 25 10.42 -17.09 -14.47
CA SER A 25 9.37 -16.64 -13.57
C SER A 25 9.45 -17.28 -12.19
N VAL A 26 9.75 -18.57 -12.12
CA VAL A 26 9.93 -19.29 -10.84
C VAL A 26 11.19 -18.84 -10.14
N THR A 27 12.28 -18.65 -10.87
CA THR A 27 13.55 -18.14 -10.31
C THR A 27 13.37 -16.72 -9.75
N ASN A 28 12.66 -15.85 -10.47
CA ASN A 28 12.35 -14.50 -10.01
C ASN A 28 11.47 -14.52 -8.75
N LEU A 29 10.48 -15.39 -8.70
CA LEU A 29 9.62 -15.56 -7.51
C LEU A 29 10.43 -16.01 -6.29
N ILE A 30 11.31 -16.98 -6.45
CA ILE A 30 12.18 -17.47 -5.37
C ILE A 30 13.10 -16.34 -4.87
N GLY A 31 13.67 -15.56 -5.80
CA GLY A 31 14.49 -14.39 -5.45
C GLY A 31 13.70 -13.35 -4.65
N TYR A 32 12.49 -13.05 -5.08
CA TYR A 32 11.61 -12.12 -4.37
C TYR A 32 11.26 -12.61 -2.95
N ILE A 33 10.97 -13.90 -2.81
CA ILE A 33 10.67 -14.50 -1.49
C ILE A 33 11.93 -14.47 -0.60
N ALA A 34 13.11 -14.79 -1.15
CA ALA A 34 14.36 -14.80 -0.40
C ALA A 34 14.78 -13.41 0.08
N GLU A 35 14.45 -12.36 -0.67
CA GLU A 35 14.69 -10.97 -0.30
C GLU A 35 13.62 -10.40 0.62
N TYR A 36 12.50 -11.10 0.82
CA TYR A 36 11.43 -10.65 1.70
C TYR A 36 11.95 -10.51 3.12
N ASN A 37 11.77 -9.32 3.67
CA ASN A 37 12.16 -9.01 5.03
C ASN A 37 10.99 -8.35 5.76
N GLU A 38 10.62 -8.87 6.92
CA GLU A 38 9.57 -8.28 7.75
C GLU A 38 9.87 -6.83 8.13
N GLY A 39 11.16 -6.47 8.22
CA GLY A 39 11.61 -5.10 8.45
C GLY A 39 11.25 -4.11 7.35
N ASP A 40 11.06 -4.59 6.11
CA ASP A 40 10.63 -3.75 4.98
C ASP A 40 9.17 -3.31 5.07
N ASN A 41 8.42 -3.84 6.04
CA ASN A 41 7.05 -3.44 6.32
C ASN A 41 6.94 -2.27 7.31
N GLN A 42 8.07 -1.69 7.69
CA GLN A 42 8.14 -0.56 8.62
C GLN A 42 8.84 0.62 7.96
N ILE A 43 8.44 1.83 8.33
CA ILE A 43 9.15 3.05 7.98
C ILE A 43 9.39 3.90 9.22
N ALA A 44 10.47 4.68 9.21
CA ALA A 44 10.76 5.67 10.23
C ALA A 44 10.20 7.03 9.81
N ILE A 45 9.42 7.64 10.66
CA ILE A 45 8.88 8.99 10.49
C ILE A 45 9.56 9.92 11.49
N HIS A 46 10.15 10.99 10.98
CA HIS A 46 10.79 12.03 11.81
C HIS A 46 9.88 13.25 11.89
N GLU A 47 9.39 13.55 13.06
CA GLU A 47 8.53 14.69 13.33
C GLU A 47 8.90 15.35 14.66
N ASN A 48 9.16 16.65 14.65
CA ASN A 48 9.43 17.44 15.86
C ASN A 48 10.53 16.85 16.78
N GLY A 49 11.62 16.37 16.16
CA GLY A 49 12.72 15.74 16.91
C GLY A 49 12.46 14.33 17.40
N ARG A 50 11.30 13.79 17.11
CA ARG A 50 10.93 12.42 17.45
C ARG A 50 10.99 11.51 16.20
N MET A 51 11.59 10.35 16.36
CA MET A 51 11.56 9.31 15.36
C MET A 51 10.54 8.23 15.78
N SER A 52 9.54 8.01 14.95
CA SER A 52 8.50 7.00 15.16
C SER A 52 8.64 5.90 14.12
N ILE A 53 8.65 4.66 14.55
CA ILE A 53 8.63 3.50 13.65
C ILE A 53 7.17 3.07 13.48
N ILE A 54 6.69 3.09 12.25
CA ILE A 54 5.30 2.73 11.95
C ILE A 54 5.23 1.55 10.98
N GLN A 55 4.22 0.72 11.16
CA GLN A 55 3.92 -0.35 10.20
C GLN A 55 3.32 0.26 8.94
N ILE A 56 3.84 -0.08 7.78
CA ILE A 56 3.32 0.41 6.50
C ILE A 56 1.86 0.01 6.31
N SER A 57 1.47 -1.19 6.76
CA SER A 57 0.08 -1.67 6.70
C SER A 57 -0.91 -0.82 7.51
N GLU A 58 -0.44 -0.04 8.48
CA GLU A 58 -1.27 0.86 9.30
C GLU A 58 -1.50 2.22 8.63
N ILE A 59 -0.77 2.53 7.57
CA ILE A 59 -0.95 3.78 6.83
C ILE A 59 -2.24 3.70 6.01
N ILE A 60 -3.12 4.66 6.22
CA ILE A 60 -4.42 4.75 5.54
C ILE A 60 -4.31 5.69 4.34
N THR A 61 -3.76 6.88 4.55
CA THR A 61 -3.57 7.88 3.49
C THR A 61 -2.23 8.59 3.64
N VAL A 62 -1.71 9.04 2.51
CA VAL A 62 -0.62 10.01 2.45
C VAL A 62 -1.06 11.13 1.51
N GLU A 63 -1.09 12.35 2.03
CA GLU A 63 -1.47 13.54 1.28
C GLU A 63 -0.34 14.55 1.32
N VAL A 64 -0.15 15.29 0.24
CA VAL A 64 0.85 16.36 0.17
C VAL A 64 0.19 17.70 -0.12
N GLN A 65 0.61 18.72 0.63
CA GLN A 65 0.23 20.12 0.39
C GLN A 65 1.44 21.00 0.70
N ASN A 66 1.86 21.82 -0.27
CA ASN A 66 3.00 22.73 -0.10
C ASN A 66 4.25 22.03 0.45
N LYS A 67 4.63 20.89 -0.11
CA LYS A 67 5.79 20.07 0.32
C LYS A 67 5.69 19.54 1.75
N ASN A 68 4.50 19.56 2.34
CA ASN A 68 4.24 18.93 3.63
C ASN A 68 3.37 17.69 3.42
N LEU A 69 3.84 16.56 3.89
CA LEU A 69 3.12 15.30 3.88
C LEU A 69 2.31 15.17 5.16
N THR A 70 1.05 14.78 5.01
CA THR A 70 0.19 14.31 6.10
C THR A 70 0.02 12.81 5.94
N ILE A 71 0.54 12.05 6.88
CA ILE A 71 0.45 10.59 6.90
C ILE A 71 -0.55 10.20 7.96
N THR A 72 -1.70 9.69 7.55
CA THR A 72 -2.75 9.21 8.46
C THR A 72 -2.61 7.71 8.64
N THR A 73 -2.48 7.28 9.87
CA THR A 73 -2.43 5.86 10.25
C THR A 73 -3.67 5.50 11.07
N THR A 74 -3.77 4.24 11.45
CA THR A 74 -4.86 3.75 12.30
C THR A 74 -4.88 4.38 13.70
N SER A 75 -3.76 4.90 14.17
CA SER A 75 -3.60 5.43 15.55
C SER A 75 -3.18 6.89 15.61
N ASN A 76 -2.48 7.41 14.60
CA ASN A 76 -1.88 8.74 14.64
C ASN A 76 -1.93 9.43 13.28
N ILE A 77 -1.72 10.74 13.29
CA ILE A 77 -1.49 11.56 12.11
C ILE A 77 -0.11 12.19 12.25
N PHE A 78 0.74 12.03 11.23
CA PHE A 78 2.07 12.59 11.20
C PHE A 78 2.17 13.68 10.14
N HIS A 79 2.93 14.72 10.43
CA HIS A 79 3.21 15.81 9.51
C HIS A 79 4.72 15.89 9.29
N VAL A 80 5.16 15.65 8.07
CA VAL A 80 6.57 15.68 7.70
C VAL A 80 6.77 16.43 6.39
N ARG A 81 7.91 17.12 6.28
CA ARG A 81 8.25 17.77 5.02
C ARG A 81 8.75 16.76 4.02
N GLY A 82 8.26 16.82 2.80
CA GLY A 82 8.71 15.92 1.74
C GLY A 82 7.80 15.92 0.52
N ALA A 83 8.18 15.12 -0.47
CA ALA A 83 7.43 14.92 -1.70
C ALA A 83 6.70 13.58 -1.68
N LEU A 84 5.49 13.55 -2.23
CA LEU A 84 4.70 12.31 -2.33
C LEU A 84 5.43 11.24 -3.13
N SER A 85 6.10 11.62 -4.24
CA SER A 85 6.86 10.68 -5.07
C SER A 85 7.94 9.93 -4.31
N LYS A 86 8.65 10.63 -3.41
CA LYS A 86 9.69 10.02 -2.57
C LYS A 86 9.11 9.10 -1.50
N MET A 87 7.96 9.48 -0.94
CA MET A 87 7.25 8.60 -0.01
C MET A 87 6.78 7.33 -0.71
N MET A 88 6.28 7.44 -1.95
CA MET A 88 5.83 6.28 -2.73
C MET A 88 6.96 5.31 -3.08
N GLU A 89 8.21 5.76 -3.16
CA GLU A 89 9.36 4.86 -3.30
C GLU A 89 9.53 3.92 -2.09
N LYS A 90 9.09 4.35 -0.92
CA LYS A 90 9.10 3.56 0.31
C LYS A 90 7.85 2.70 0.48
N LEU A 91 6.74 3.10 -0.13
CA LEU A 91 5.44 2.41 -0.05
C LEU A 91 5.23 1.55 -1.30
N THR A 92 6.02 0.49 -1.42
CA THR A 92 6.02 -0.39 -2.59
C THR A 92 4.93 -1.48 -2.56
N GLN A 93 4.19 -1.58 -1.47
CA GLN A 93 3.15 -2.59 -1.30
C GLN A 93 2.01 -2.38 -2.31
N SER A 94 1.49 -3.48 -2.85
CA SER A 94 0.46 -3.48 -3.89
C SER A 94 -0.87 -2.89 -3.47
N PHE A 95 -1.12 -2.74 -2.16
CA PHE A 95 -2.37 -2.18 -1.65
C PHE A 95 -2.40 -0.64 -1.61
N PHE A 96 -1.32 0.05 -1.94
CA PHE A 96 -1.34 1.50 -2.11
C PHE A 96 -1.70 1.89 -3.53
N ALA A 97 -2.53 2.90 -3.67
CA ALA A 97 -2.91 3.45 -4.97
C ALA A 97 -2.86 4.99 -4.94
N VAL A 98 -2.17 5.56 -5.91
CA VAL A 98 -2.18 7.00 -6.14
C VAL A 98 -3.54 7.38 -6.73
N VAL A 99 -4.21 8.35 -6.13
CA VAL A 99 -5.55 8.78 -6.52
C VAL A 99 -5.60 10.21 -7.07
N SER A 100 -4.51 10.95 -6.87
CA SER A 100 -4.30 12.28 -7.46
C SER A 100 -2.80 12.60 -7.42
N GLN A 101 -2.43 13.78 -7.94
CA GLN A 101 -1.05 14.26 -7.83
C GLN A 101 -0.64 14.53 -6.37
N SER A 102 -1.59 14.62 -5.46
CA SER A 102 -1.36 15.01 -4.07
C SER A 102 -1.82 13.97 -3.04
N ALA A 103 -2.31 12.82 -3.46
CA ALA A 103 -2.83 11.83 -2.51
C ALA A 103 -2.63 10.39 -2.96
N THR A 104 -2.34 9.55 -1.97
CA THR A 104 -2.29 8.08 -2.07
C THR A 104 -3.16 7.49 -0.97
N ILE A 105 -3.87 6.42 -1.28
CA ILE A 105 -4.70 5.70 -0.32
C ILE A 105 -4.27 4.25 -0.20
N ASN A 106 -4.54 3.67 0.96
CA ASN A 106 -4.42 2.24 1.19
C ASN A 106 -5.76 1.57 0.85
N LEU A 107 -5.77 0.73 -0.18
CA LEU A 107 -6.99 0.08 -0.67
C LEU A 107 -7.63 -0.86 0.34
N ARG A 108 -6.89 -1.34 1.33
CA ARG A 108 -7.43 -2.18 2.42
C ARG A 108 -8.40 -1.41 3.32
N TYR A 109 -8.29 -0.08 3.33
CA TYR A 109 -9.20 0.81 4.10
C TYR A 109 -10.25 1.47 3.22
N LEU A 110 -10.32 1.12 1.94
CA LEU A 110 -11.35 1.62 1.05
C LEU A 110 -12.70 0.97 1.39
N ASP A 111 -13.68 1.81 1.69
CA ASP A 111 -15.06 1.38 1.95
C ASP A 111 -15.90 1.44 0.68
N SER A 112 -15.87 2.59 -0.02
CA SER A 112 -16.65 2.77 -1.24
C SER A 112 -16.05 3.84 -2.16
N LEU A 113 -16.39 3.76 -3.44
CA LEU A 113 -16.12 4.80 -4.43
C LEU A 113 -17.44 5.38 -4.90
N VAL A 114 -17.60 6.70 -4.79
CA VAL A 114 -18.79 7.41 -5.19
C VAL A 114 -18.46 8.33 -6.35
N ALA A 115 -19.24 8.23 -7.43
CA ALA A 115 -19.09 9.10 -8.59
C ALA A 115 -19.41 10.55 -8.22
N SER A 116 -18.58 11.47 -8.65
CA SER A 116 -18.73 12.91 -8.54
C SER A 116 -18.94 13.52 -9.93
N PHE A 117 -19.13 14.84 -9.99
CA PHE A 117 -19.28 15.53 -11.26
C PHE A 117 -18.01 15.42 -12.11
N SER A 118 -18.18 15.50 -13.44
CA SER A 118 -17.08 15.61 -14.41
C SER A 118 -16.13 14.42 -14.46
N GLY A 119 -16.59 13.21 -14.11
CA GLY A 119 -15.79 11.97 -14.19
C GLY A 119 -14.79 11.78 -13.06
N THR A 120 -14.81 12.64 -12.04
CA THR A 120 -14.08 12.43 -10.80
C THR A 120 -14.84 11.46 -9.89
N MET A 121 -14.17 10.93 -8.88
CA MET A 121 -14.78 10.09 -7.85
C MET A 121 -14.32 10.53 -6.46
N THR A 122 -15.07 10.12 -5.46
CA THR A 122 -14.68 10.28 -4.06
C THR A 122 -14.49 8.90 -3.44
N ALA A 123 -13.29 8.67 -2.89
CA ALA A 123 -13.00 7.47 -2.13
C ALA A 123 -13.41 7.69 -0.67
N HIS A 124 -14.33 6.88 -0.19
CA HIS A 124 -14.73 6.84 1.22
C HIS A 124 -13.91 5.76 1.92
N LEU A 125 -13.19 6.13 2.95
CA LEU A 125 -12.31 5.24 3.70
C LEU A 125 -12.98 4.82 5.01
N LYS A 126 -12.58 3.67 5.53
CA LYS A 126 -13.15 3.07 6.75
C LYS A 126 -12.93 3.91 8.00
N ASN A 127 -11.94 4.81 7.99
CA ASN A 127 -11.69 5.76 9.09
C ASN A 127 -12.55 7.04 8.99
N GLY A 128 -13.45 7.15 7.99
CA GLY A 128 -14.30 8.30 7.77
C GLY A 128 -13.73 9.35 6.81
N GLN A 129 -12.48 9.24 6.40
CA GLN A 129 -11.90 10.18 5.42
C GLN A 129 -12.57 10.03 4.06
N GLN A 130 -12.69 11.16 3.36
CA GLN A 130 -13.17 11.25 1.98
C GLN A 130 -12.05 11.86 1.15
N ILE A 131 -11.54 11.11 0.19
CA ILE A 131 -10.41 11.53 -0.64
C ILE A 131 -10.86 11.65 -2.08
N ALA A 132 -10.62 12.81 -2.69
CA ALA A 132 -10.93 13.05 -4.09
C ALA A 132 -10.02 12.21 -5.00
N VAL A 133 -10.62 11.52 -5.95
CA VAL A 133 -9.91 10.77 -6.99
C VAL A 133 -10.00 11.56 -8.29
N SER A 134 -8.87 12.04 -8.79
CA SER A 134 -8.83 12.79 -10.04
C SER A 134 -9.21 11.87 -11.21
N ARG A 135 -9.90 12.43 -12.20
CA ARG A 135 -10.38 11.71 -13.39
C ARG A 135 -9.29 10.85 -14.02
N ARG A 136 -8.08 11.38 -14.14
CA ARG A 136 -6.92 10.70 -14.71
C ARG A 136 -6.58 9.39 -14.01
N PHE A 137 -6.81 9.30 -12.69
CA PHE A 137 -6.44 8.15 -11.86
C PHE A 137 -7.56 7.14 -11.68
N VAL A 138 -8.79 7.45 -12.10
CA VAL A 138 -9.95 6.56 -11.93
C VAL A 138 -9.76 5.21 -12.64
N PRO A 139 -9.32 5.14 -13.92
CA PRO A 139 -9.15 3.84 -14.58
C PRO A 139 -8.12 2.94 -13.88
N LEU A 140 -6.98 3.52 -13.47
CA LEU A 140 -5.93 2.79 -12.77
C LEU A 140 -6.40 2.30 -11.41
N LEU A 141 -7.12 3.14 -10.67
CA LEU A 141 -7.67 2.78 -9.36
C LEU A 141 -8.63 1.59 -9.48
N ARG A 142 -9.53 1.61 -10.44
CA ARG A 142 -10.47 0.51 -10.71
C ARG A 142 -9.73 -0.79 -11.05
N GLN A 143 -8.68 -0.71 -11.83
CA GLN A 143 -7.84 -1.86 -12.17
C GLN A 143 -7.15 -2.43 -10.94
N ARG A 144 -6.59 -1.58 -10.08
CA ARG A 144 -5.93 -1.97 -8.84
C ARG A 144 -6.90 -2.67 -7.88
N ILE A 145 -8.11 -2.19 -7.76
CA ILE A 145 -9.17 -2.82 -6.94
C ILE A 145 -9.50 -4.21 -7.46
N LYS A 146 -9.66 -4.36 -8.77
CA LYS A 146 -9.92 -5.68 -9.39
C LYS A 146 -8.78 -6.66 -9.13
N THR A 147 -7.54 -6.21 -9.24
CA THR A 147 -6.36 -7.04 -8.98
C THR A 147 -6.32 -7.54 -7.55
N LEU A 148 -6.63 -6.67 -6.57
CA LEU A 148 -6.68 -7.07 -5.16
C LEU A 148 -7.81 -8.06 -4.87
N GLN A 149 -8.96 -7.91 -5.50
CA GLN A 149 -10.08 -8.85 -5.35
C GLN A 149 -9.76 -10.23 -5.93
N ALA A 150 -9.02 -10.29 -7.03
CA ALA A 150 -8.62 -11.54 -7.66
C ALA A 150 -7.57 -12.34 -6.84
N GLN A 151 -6.90 -11.68 -5.88
CA GLN A 151 -5.90 -12.30 -5.00
C GLN A 151 -6.50 -12.90 -3.71
N LYS A 152 -7.79 -12.74 -3.52
CA LYS A 152 -8.49 -13.30 -2.34
C LYS A 152 -8.85 -14.76 -2.49
#